data_efa6481ca568bb205e46f049087c3af9
#
_entry.id   efa6481ca568bb205e46f049087c3af9
#
_cell.length_a   1.000
_cell.length_b   1.000
_cell.length_c   1.000
_cell.angle_alpha   90.00
_cell.angle_beta   90.00
_cell.angle_gamma   90.00
#
_symmetry.space_group_name_H-M   'P 1'
#
loop_
_entity.id
_entity.type
_entity.pdbx_description
1 polymer ?
#
loop_
_entity_poly.entity_id
_entity_poly.type
_entity_poly.pdbx_seq_one_letter_code
_entity_poly.pdbx_strand_id
1 'polypeptide(L)' 'MGAPKAAMTPEEERELRAQLARLQQEHRDLDAAIAALQESVSSDLIQVQRLKKRKLQLRDRITFIEDELTPDIIA' A
#
# COMPACT_ATOMS: atom_id res chain seq x y z
N MET A 1 -20.69 -0.80 21.80
CA MET A 1 -19.79 -0.98 22.00
C MET A 1 -19.07 -1.60 21.13
N GLY A 2 -18.52 -1.37 20.39
CA GLY A 2 -17.83 -1.95 19.44
C GLY A 2 -16.77 -2.80 19.95
N ALA A 3 -16.53 -3.81 19.26
CA ALA A 3 -15.49 -4.67 19.66
C ALA A 3 -14.20 -3.99 19.47
N PRO A 4 -13.29 -4.21 20.32
CA PRO A 4 -12.03 -3.58 20.22
C PRO A 4 -11.28 -4.18 19.08
N LYS A 5 -10.54 -3.39 18.38
CA LYS A 5 -9.79 -3.91 17.33
C LYS A 5 -8.77 -4.82 17.82
N ALA A 6 -8.46 -4.78 19.04
CA ALA A 6 -7.47 -5.66 19.55
C ALA A 6 -7.88 -7.09 19.49
N ALA A 7 -9.09 -7.36 19.10
CA ALA A 7 -9.52 -8.73 19.05
C ALA A 7 -8.95 -9.51 17.86
N MET A 8 -8.04 -8.94 17.14
CA MET A 8 -7.49 -9.63 16.01
C MET A 8 -6.71 -10.86 16.45
N THR A 9 -6.92 -11.97 15.79
CA THR A 9 -6.23 -13.20 16.15
C THR A 9 -4.82 -13.17 15.57
N PRO A 10 -3.92 -13.98 16.10
CA PRO A 10 -2.57 -14.03 15.56
C PRO A 10 -2.53 -14.44 14.09
N GLU A 11 -3.49 -15.26 13.67
CA GLU A 11 -3.52 -15.65 12.28
C GLU A 11 -3.93 -14.50 11.40
N GLU A 12 -4.91 -13.73 11.85
CA GLU A 12 -5.34 -12.57 11.09
C GLU A 12 -4.21 -11.55 11.01
N GLU A 13 -3.48 -11.39 12.09
CA GLU A 13 -2.38 -10.45 12.09
C GLU A 13 -1.31 -10.89 11.10
N ARG A 14 -1.01 -12.17 11.07
CA ARG A 14 -0.02 -12.69 10.17
C ARG A 14 -0.44 -12.49 8.72
N GLU A 15 -1.71 -12.71 8.44
CA GLU A 15 -2.20 -12.51 7.11
C GLU A 15 -2.13 -11.06 6.70
N LEU A 16 -2.47 -10.14 7.60
CA LEU A 16 -2.39 -8.73 7.28
C LEU A 16 -0.95 -8.30 7.05
N ARG A 17 -0.01 -8.83 7.81
CA ARG A 17 1.38 -8.49 7.61
C ARG A 17 1.89 -8.99 6.26
N ALA A 18 1.44 -10.18 5.86
CA ALA A 18 1.84 -10.71 4.57
C ALA A 18 1.25 -9.87 3.44
N GLN A 19 0.00 -9.44 3.62
CA GLN A 19 -0.63 -8.61 2.63
C GLN A 19 0.08 -7.26 2.55
N LEU A 20 0.43 -6.70 3.70
CA LEU A 20 1.13 -5.44 3.73
C LEU A 20 2.46 -5.54 2.99
N ALA A 21 3.20 -6.60 3.21
CA ALA A 21 4.48 -6.77 2.53
C ALA A 21 4.31 -6.83 1.02
N ARG A 22 3.27 -7.52 0.56
CA ARG A 22 3.04 -7.58 -0.87
C ARG A 22 2.66 -6.24 -1.45
N LEU A 23 1.82 -5.49 -0.73
CA LEU A 23 1.41 -4.18 -1.22
C LEU A 23 2.59 -3.21 -1.22
N GLN A 24 3.46 -3.31 -0.25
CA GLN A 24 4.63 -2.45 -0.22
C GLN A 24 5.56 -2.77 -1.38
N GLN A 25 5.67 -4.05 -1.73
CA GLN A 25 6.50 -4.43 -2.86
C GLN A 25 5.91 -3.91 -4.15
N GLU A 26 4.59 -4.02 -4.31
CA GLU A 26 3.93 -3.50 -5.49
C GLU A 26 4.10 -2.00 -5.58
N HIS A 27 4.03 -1.31 -4.45
CA HIS A 27 4.19 0.13 -4.43
C HIS A 27 5.59 0.51 -4.92
N ARG A 28 6.61 -0.22 -4.50
CA ARG A 28 7.96 0.04 -4.95
C ARG A 28 8.11 -0.24 -6.43
N ASP A 29 7.50 -1.32 -6.90
CA ASP A 29 7.58 -1.68 -8.31
C ASP A 29 6.92 -0.61 -9.16
N LEU A 30 5.79 -0.07 -8.71
CA LEU A 30 5.11 0.97 -9.45
C LEU A 30 5.93 2.26 -9.46
N ASP A 31 6.57 2.56 -8.34
CA ASP A 31 7.38 3.75 -8.27
C ASP A 31 8.52 3.66 -9.28
N ALA A 32 9.15 2.50 -9.38
CA ALA A 32 10.23 2.30 -10.31
C ALA A 32 9.74 2.36 -11.76
N ALA A 33 8.55 1.80 -12.01
CA ALA A 33 7.99 1.82 -13.35
C ALA A 33 7.64 3.25 -13.77
N ILE A 34 7.10 4.03 -12.84
CA ILE A 34 6.76 5.41 -13.15
C ILE A 34 8.03 6.19 -13.46
N ALA A 35 9.08 6.00 -12.67
CA ALA A 35 10.33 6.70 -12.92
C ALA A 35 10.91 6.32 -14.28
N ALA A 36 10.87 5.04 -14.62
CA ALA A 36 11.40 4.59 -15.89
C ALA A 36 10.61 5.19 -17.06
N LEU A 37 9.28 5.26 -16.92
CA LEU A 37 8.49 5.82 -17.98
C LEU A 37 8.74 7.31 -18.13
N GLN A 38 8.92 8.00 -17.03
CA GLN A 38 9.15 9.44 -17.09
C GLN A 38 10.49 9.78 -17.69
N GLU A 39 11.43 8.86 -17.62
CA GLU A 39 12.72 9.09 -18.22
C GLU A 39 12.75 8.70 -19.68
N SER A 40 11.72 8.04 -20.15
CA SER A 40 11.70 7.58 -21.54
C SER A 40 11.44 8.73 -22.48
N VAL A 41 12.05 8.70 -23.61
CA VAL A 41 11.87 9.73 -24.60
C VAL A 41 10.44 9.80 -25.06
N SER A 42 9.79 8.66 -25.19
CA SER A 42 8.43 8.65 -25.64
C SER A 42 7.51 8.26 -24.51
N SER A 43 7.54 9.00 -23.43
CA SER A 43 6.71 8.64 -22.32
C SER A 43 5.25 8.84 -22.66
N ASP A 44 4.42 7.95 -22.17
CA ASP A 44 3.00 8.00 -22.38
C ASP A 44 2.38 8.62 -21.14
N LEU A 45 1.91 9.83 -21.26
CA LEU A 45 1.33 10.54 -20.14
C LEU A 45 0.14 9.83 -19.54
N ILE A 46 -0.67 9.22 -20.37
CA ILE A 46 -1.84 8.53 -19.88
C ILE A 46 -1.44 7.33 -19.05
N GLN A 47 -0.42 6.63 -19.50
CA GLN A 47 0.03 5.46 -18.77
C GLN A 47 0.68 5.87 -17.44
N VAL A 48 1.43 6.95 -17.45
CA VAL A 48 2.03 7.45 -16.22
C VAL A 48 0.94 7.83 -15.23
N GLN A 49 -0.10 8.48 -15.70
CA GLN A 49 -1.17 8.87 -14.81
C GLN A 49 -1.91 7.67 -14.24
N ARG A 50 -2.09 6.64 -15.04
CA ARG A 50 -2.75 5.44 -14.55
C ARG A 50 -1.90 4.77 -13.48
N LEU A 51 -0.60 4.73 -13.69
CA LEU A 51 0.28 4.12 -12.70
C LEU A 51 0.32 4.94 -11.42
N LYS A 52 0.30 6.25 -11.54
CA LYS A 52 0.29 7.10 -10.36
C LYS A 52 -1.00 6.91 -9.56
N LYS A 53 -2.11 6.75 -10.26
CA LYS A 53 -3.38 6.53 -9.59
C LYS A 53 -3.34 5.20 -8.85
N ARG A 54 -2.79 4.18 -9.50
CA ARG A 54 -2.67 2.88 -8.87
C ARG A 54 -1.77 2.96 -7.64
N LYS A 55 -0.70 3.73 -7.74
CA LYS A 55 0.21 3.88 -6.63
C LYS A 55 -0.49 4.52 -5.44
N LEU A 56 -1.34 5.51 -5.69
CA LEU A 56 -2.09 6.12 -4.61
C LEU A 56 -3.06 5.16 -3.97
N GLN A 57 -3.70 4.33 -4.77
CA GLN A 57 -4.61 3.33 -4.23
C GLN A 57 -3.87 2.33 -3.35
N LEU A 58 -2.68 1.94 -3.77
CA LEU A 58 -1.89 1.02 -2.97
C LEU A 58 -1.45 1.68 -1.68
N ARG A 59 -1.09 2.95 -1.74
CA ARG A 59 -0.68 3.65 -0.56
C ARG A 59 -1.80 3.76 0.45
N ASP A 60 -3.02 4.03 -0.03
CA ASP A 60 -4.16 4.11 0.86
C ASP A 60 -4.40 2.77 1.53
N ARG A 61 -4.26 1.69 0.78
CA ARG A 61 -4.47 0.38 1.34
C ARG A 61 -3.39 0.05 2.36
N ILE A 62 -2.15 0.40 2.05
CA ILE A 62 -1.04 0.16 2.96
C ILE A 62 -1.29 0.91 4.27
N THR A 63 -1.69 2.17 4.19
CA THR A 63 -1.95 2.95 5.37
C THR A 63 -3.07 2.33 6.20
N PHE A 64 -4.11 1.86 5.53
CA PHE A 64 -5.22 1.25 6.23
C PHE A 64 -4.76 0.01 6.99
N ILE A 65 -3.95 -0.83 6.36
CA ILE A 65 -3.48 -2.05 7.01
C ILE A 65 -2.52 -1.71 8.15
N GLU A 66 -1.67 -0.72 7.94
CA GLU A 66 -0.76 -0.31 9.01
C GLU A 66 -1.54 0.17 10.23
N ASP A 67 -2.62 0.88 10.00
CA ASP A 67 -3.44 1.35 11.10
C ASP A 67 -4.08 0.18 11.83
N GLU A 68 -4.47 -0.84 11.09
CA GLU A 68 -5.06 -2.01 11.71
C GLU A 68 -4.04 -2.77 12.55
N LEU A 69 -2.80 -2.80 12.10
CA LEU A 69 -1.78 -3.56 12.79
C LEU A 69 -1.18 -2.81 13.98
N THR A 70 -1.23 -1.49 13.96
CA THR A 70 -0.64 -0.75 15.07
C THR A 70 -1.58 0.31 15.58
N PRO A 71 -2.65 -0.05 16.16
CA PRO A 71 -3.62 0.90 16.67
C PRO A 71 -3.05 1.58 17.88
N ASP A 72 -3.51 2.66 18.12
CA ASP A 72 -3.10 3.28 19.32
C ASP A 72 -1.76 3.53 19.56
N ILE A 73 -0.98 3.57 18.76
CA ILE A 73 0.29 3.85 19.00
C ILE A 73 0.50 5.16 19.44
N ILE A 74 -0.16 6.05 19.22
CA ILE A 74 0.13 7.27 19.54
C ILE A 74 0.06 7.64 20.64
N ALA A 75 0.55 7.98 21.09
CA ALA A 75 0.50 8.38 22.25
C ALA A 75 0.22 9.68 22.24
#